data_dd2381a795fdd5007985ce3dee925ea3
#
_entry.id   dd2381a795fdd5007985ce3dee925ea3
#
_cell.length_a   1.000
_cell.length_b   1.000
_cell.length_c   1.000
_cell.angle_alpha   90.00
_cell.angle_beta   90.00
_cell.angle_gamma   90.00
#
_symmetry.space_group_name_H-M   'P 1'
#
loop_
_entity.id
_entity.type
_entity.pdbx_description
1 polymer ?
#
loop_
_entity_poly.entity_id
_entity_poly.type
_entity_poly.pdbx_seq_one_letter_code
_entity_poly.pdbx_strand_id
1 'polypeptide(L)'
;FLKKYYPGIYVSLENDEALKNTEALKKVSEHFEIINKDMMSILKKNNIEPIKSINEKLDPNLHQAMMEIEDETKEPGTIVQEIQKGFMMKDRLLRPSLVGVSKKKIDKELEKDKKTQENQPENEEN
;
A
#
# COMPACT_ATOMS: atom_id res chain seq x y z
N PHE A 1 4.19 12.73 -10.38
CA PHE A 1 3.83 11.44 -11.00
C PHE A 1 4.87 10.37 -10.69
N LEU A 2 6.13 10.50 -11.14
CA LEU A 2 7.20 9.51 -10.90
C LEU A 2 7.41 9.19 -9.43
N LYS A 3 7.44 10.18 -8.56
CA LYS A 3 7.58 10.00 -7.10
C LYS A 3 6.48 9.14 -6.50
N LYS A 4 5.25 9.26 -6.99
CA LYS A 4 4.08 8.54 -6.47
C LYS A 4 4.02 7.09 -6.94
N TYR A 5 4.33 6.84 -8.22
CA TYR A 5 4.11 5.54 -8.86
C TYR A 5 5.38 4.70 -9.01
N TYR A 6 6.53 5.35 -9.02
CA TYR A 6 7.83 4.70 -9.23
C TYR A 6 8.88 5.28 -8.27
N PRO A 7 8.72 5.10 -6.95
CA PRO A 7 9.60 5.72 -5.95
C PRO A 7 11.07 5.31 -6.13
N GLY A 8 11.33 4.06 -6.50
CA GLY A 8 12.70 3.59 -6.72
C GLY A 8 13.40 4.29 -7.88
N ILE A 9 12.69 4.47 -9.00
CA ILE A 9 13.22 5.20 -10.16
C ILE A 9 13.40 6.67 -9.82
N TYR A 10 12.46 7.27 -9.07
CA TYR A 10 12.53 8.67 -8.66
C TYR A 10 13.76 8.93 -7.79
N VAL A 11 14.03 8.07 -6.79
CA VAL A 11 15.20 8.19 -5.92
C VAL A 11 16.50 8.07 -6.71
N SER A 12 16.58 7.15 -7.67
CA SER A 12 17.76 7.01 -8.54
C SER A 12 17.99 8.27 -9.37
N LEU A 13 16.93 8.87 -9.91
CA LEU A 13 17.00 10.11 -10.68
C LEU A 13 17.33 11.32 -9.80
N GLU A 14 16.87 11.36 -8.55
CA GLU A 14 17.13 12.45 -7.62
C GLU A 14 18.59 12.47 -7.14
N ASN A 15 19.22 11.32 -7.04
CA ASN A 15 20.62 11.19 -6.63
C ASN A 15 21.62 11.52 -7.75
N ASP A 16 21.16 11.57 -9.01
CA ASP A 16 22.01 11.94 -10.13
C ASP A 16 21.88 13.43 -10.43
N GLU A 17 22.89 14.21 -9.99
CA GLU A 17 22.93 15.66 -10.16
C GLU A 17 22.92 16.09 -11.63
N ALA A 18 23.46 15.28 -12.53
CA ALA A 18 23.44 15.54 -13.96
C ALA A 18 22.03 15.48 -14.56
N LEU A 19 21.13 14.73 -13.92
CA LEU A 19 19.76 14.53 -14.36
C LEU A 19 18.76 15.53 -13.75
N LYS A 20 19.11 16.15 -12.60
CA LYS A 20 18.21 17.07 -11.89
C LYS A 20 17.74 18.29 -12.68
N ASN A 21 18.49 18.71 -13.68
CA ASN A 21 18.29 19.99 -14.37
C ASN A 21 17.98 19.88 -15.87
N THR A 22 17.70 18.69 -16.38
CA THR A 22 17.55 18.50 -17.82
C THR A 22 16.08 18.56 -18.23
N GLU A 23 15.74 19.47 -19.18
CA GLU A 23 14.43 19.47 -19.87
C GLU A 23 14.05 18.08 -20.44
N ALA A 24 15.06 17.27 -20.73
CA ALA A 24 14.89 15.90 -21.16
C ALA A 24 14.11 15.05 -20.16
N LEU A 25 14.35 15.19 -18.83
CA LEU A 25 13.60 14.48 -17.80
C LEU A 25 12.14 14.90 -17.71
N LYS A 26 11.86 16.19 -17.88
CA LYS A 26 10.48 16.67 -17.94
C LYS A 26 9.75 16.05 -19.12
N LYS A 27 10.37 16.06 -20.30
CA LYS A 27 9.80 15.45 -21.51
C LYS A 27 9.58 13.94 -21.34
N VAL A 28 10.54 13.23 -20.75
CA VAL A 28 10.39 11.79 -20.45
C VAL A 28 9.23 11.56 -19.48
N SER A 29 9.10 12.38 -18.43
CA SER A 29 7.97 12.28 -17.48
C SER A 29 6.64 12.52 -18.17
N GLU A 30 6.53 13.51 -19.03
CA GLU A 30 5.32 13.81 -19.81
C GLU A 30 4.95 12.66 -20.75
N HIS A 31 5.93 12.07 -21.43
CA HIS A 31 5.70 10.91 -22.29
C HIS A 31 5.22 9.70 -21.50
N PHE A 32 5.77 9.44 -20.31
CA PHE A 32 5.29 8.37 -19.43
C PHE A 32 3.85 8.60 -18.97
N GLU A 33 3.47 9.85 -18.70
CA GLU A 33 2.09 10.18 -18.35
C GLU A 33 1.12 9.89 -19.50
N ILE A 34 1.50 10.25 -20.72
CA ILE A 34 0.70 10.00 -21.93
C ILE A 34 0.51 8.50 -22.12
N ILE A 35 1.62 7.73 -22.09
CA ILE A 35 1.57 6.26 -22.25
C ILE A 35 0.68 5.62 -21.17
N ASN A 36 0.82 6.04 -19.93
CA ASN A 36 -0.01 5.53 -18.83
C ASN A 36 -1.49 5.87 -19.03
N LYS A 37 -1.79 7.08 -19.47
CA LYS A 37 -3.16 7.52 -19.76
C LYS A 37 -3.78 6.71 -20.90
N ASP A 38 -3.02 6.46 -21.96
CA ASP A 38 -3.47 5.66 -23.09
C ASP A 38 -3.70 4.21 -22.69
N MET A 39 -2.78 3.62 -21.94
CA MET A 39 -2.93 2.27 -21.39
C MET A 39 -4.19 2.15 -20.51
N MET A 40 -4.41 3.09 -19.60
CA MET A 40 -5.61 3.12 -18.75
C MET A 40 -6.89 3.28 -19.59
N SER A 41 -6.84 4.06 -20.66
CA SER A 41 -7.96 4.21 -21.60
C SER A 41 -8.31 2.90 -22.29
N ILE A 42 -7.30 2.14 -22.75
CA ILE A 42 -7.48 0.82 -23.36
C ILE A 42 -8.04 -0.18 -22.36
N LEU A 43 -7.53 -0.21 -21.13
CA LEU A 43 -8.06 -1.07 -20.06
C LEU A 43 -9.54 -0.77 -19.79
N LYS A 44 -9.90 0.52 -19.69
CA LYS A 44 -11.27 0.95 -19.47
C LYS A 44 -12.22 0.55 -20.62
N LYS A 45 -11.76 0.64 -21.88
CA LYS A 45 -12.52 0.16 -23.05
C LYS A 45 -12.81 -1.34 -22.97
N ASN A 46 -11.95 -2.11 -22.34
CA ASN A 46 -12.13 -3.55 -22.10
C ASN A 46 -12.86 -3.87 -20.78
N ASN A 47 -13.49 -2.88 -20.13
CA ASN A 47 -14.17 -2.98 -18.85
C ASN A 47 -13.24 -3.43 -17.71
N ILE A 48 -11.97 -3.04 -17.79
CA ILE A 48 -11.00 -3.25 -16.73
C ILE A 48 -10.83 -1.92 -15.99
N GLU A 49 -11.16 -1.93 -14.70
CA GLU A 49 -11.07 -0.75 -13.85
C GLU A 49 -10.14 -0.98 -12.67
N PRO A 50 -9.36 0.03 -12.27
CA PRO A 50 -8.55 -0.06 -11.06
C PRO A 50 -9.43 -0.04 -9.82
N ILE A 51 -9.08 -0.85 -8.83
CA ILE A 51 -9.75 -0.89 -7.53
C ILE A 51 -9.38 0.40 -6.77
N LYS A 52 -10.38 1.05 -6.17
CA LYS A 52 -10.14 2.16 -5.26
C LYS A 52 -9.81 1.59 -3.89
N SER A 53 -8.60 1.81 -3.43
CA SER A 53 -8.11 1.21 -2.19
C SER A 53 -7.83 2.24 -1.10
N ILE A 54 -7.31 3.42 -1.46
CA ILE A 54 -6.85 4.43 -0.49
C ILE A 54 -8.02 5.02 0.29
N ASN A 55 -7.91 5.04 1.64
CA ASN A 55 -8.91 5.48 2.62
C ASN A 55 -10.16 4.59 2.71
N GLU A 56 -10.16 3.43 2.08
CA GLU A 56 -11.19 2.41 2.22
C GLU A 56 -10.81 1.44 3.35
N LYS A 57 -11.81 0.74 3.90
CA LYS A 57 -11.54 -0.38 4.82
C LYS A 57 -11.00 -1.57 4.04
N LEU A 58 -10.13 -2.33 4.68
CA LEU A 58 -9.59 -3.56 4.08
C LEU A 58 -10.71 -4.54 3.77
N ASP A 59 -10.88 -4.88 2.50
CA ASP A 59 -11.75 -5.97 2.04
C ASP A 59 -10.86 -7.13 1.56
N PRO A 60 -10.90 -8.30 2.23
CA PRO A 60 -10.08 -9.45 1.86
C PRO A 60 -10.34 -9.98 0.45
N ASN A 61 -11.51 -9.67 -0.14
CA ASN A 61 -11.85 -10.10 -1.50
C ASN A 61 -11.17 -9.25 -2.58
N LEU A 62 -10.86 -7.99 -2.27
CA LEU A 62 -10.34 -7.01 -3.23
C LEU A 62 -8.90 -6.58 -2.93
N HIS A 63 -8.50 -6.68 -1.67
CA HIS A 63 -7.24 -6.16 -1.16
C HIS A 63 -6.41 -7.24 -0.49
N GLN A 64 -5.10 -7.15 -0.65
CA GLN A 64 -4.14 -7.97 0.06
C GLN A 64 -3.24 -7.07 0.90
N ALA A 65 -3.36 -7.16 2.22
CA ALA A 65 -2.49 -6.44 3.15
C ALA A 65 -1.08 -7.03 3.11
N MET A 66 -0.09 -6.18 2.83
CA MET A 66 1.32 -6.58 2.78
C MET A 66 2.11 -6.06 3.98
N MET A 67 1.67 -4.94 4.56
CA MET A 67 2.32 -4.34 5.71
C MET A 67 1.30 -3.60 6.59
N GLU A 68 1.64 -3.48 7.87
CA GLU A 68 0.95 -2.63 8.81
C GLU A 68 1.73 -1.32 8.97
N ILE A 69 1.04 -0.20 8.91
CA ILE A 69 1.61 1.14 9.05
C ILE A 69 1.00 1.75 10.32
N GLU A 70 1.85 2.20 11.23
CA GLU A 70 1.39 2.92 12.41
C GLU A 70 0.86 4.29 11.98
N ASP A 71 -0.45 4.47 12.06
CA ASP A 71 -1.13 5.74 11.77
C ASP A 71 -2.24 5.96 12.80
N GLU A 72 -2.00 6.92 13.69
CA GLU A 72 -2.95 7.28 14.76
C GLU A 72 -4.13 8.11 14.25
N THR A 73 -4.01 8.65 13.04
CA THR A 73 -5.05 9.52 12.44
C THR A 73 -6.17 8.73 11.79
N LYS A 74 -5.96 7.43 11.54
CA LYS A 74 -6.92 6.57 10.85
C LYS A 74 -7.38 5.41 11.72
N GLU A 75 -8.59 4.94 11.45
CA GLU A 75 -9.10 3.74 12.12
C GLU A 75 -8.24 2.51 11.75
N PRO A 76 -8.03 1.57 12.69
CA PRO A 76 -7.35 0.32 12.40
C PRO A 76 -8.04 -0.44 11.27
N GLY A 77 -7.23 -1.00 10.37
CA GLY A 77 -7.73 -1.71 9.19
C GLY A 77 -8.12 -0.81 8.02
N THR A 78 -7.87 0.52 8.12
CA THR A 78 -8.03 1.43 6.99
C THR A 78 -6.78 1.39 6.10
N ILE A 79 -6.97 1.39 4.80
CA ILE A 79 -5.87 1.39 3.83
C ILE A 79 -5.23 2.77 3.79
N VAL A 80 -3.99 2.84 4.22
CA VAL A 80 -3.19 4.08 4.25
C VAL A 80 -2.43 4.27 2.96
N GLN A 81 -1.89 3.18 2.43
CA GLN A 81 -1.03 3.20 1.25
C GLN A 81 -1.40 2.08 0.29
N GLU A 82 -1.41 2.40 -1.00
CA GLU A 82 -1.51 1.42 -2.08
C GLU A 82 -0.10 1.18 -2.65
N ILE A 83 0.43 -0.02 -2.46
CA ILE A 83 1.75 -0.44 -2.95
C ILE A 83 1.63 -0.79 -4.43
N GLN A 84 0.59 -1.54 -4.77
CA GLN A 84 0.33 -1.96 -6.12
C GLN A 84 -1.16 -1.95 -6.41
N LYS A 85 -1.55 -1.35 -7.54
CA LYS A 85 -2.94 -1.26 -7.95
C LYS A 85 -3.51 -2.63 -8.30
N GLY A 86 -4.69 -2.91 -7.77
CA GLY A 86 -5.54 -4.01 -8.21
C GLY A 86 -6.43 -3.63 -9.38
N PHE A 87 -6.93 -4.61 -10.08
CA PHE A 87 -7.82 -4.44 -11.22
C PHE A 87 -8.97 -5.42 -11.19
N MET A 88 -10.14 -4.93 -11.55
CA MET A 88 -11.34 -5.73 -11.78
C MET A 88 -11.74 -5.65 -13.25
N MET A 89 -12.30 -6.72 -13.77
CA MET A 89 -12.95 -6.76 -15.09
C MET A 89 -14.42 -7.11 -14.90
N LYS A 90 -15.30 -6.11 -15.03
CA LYS A 90 -16.70 -6.23 -14.62
C LYS A 90 -16.79 -6.72 -13.17
N ASP A 91 -17.39 -7.88 -12.92
CA ASP A 91 -17.54 -8.47 -11.57
C ASP A 91 -16.43 -9.46 -11.20
N ARG A 92 -15.43 -9.62 -12.06
CA ARG A 92 -14.34 -10.57 -11.83
C ARG A 92 -13.08 -9.85 -11.36
N LEU A 93 -12.55 -10.27 -10.23
CA LEU A 93 -11.23 -9.85 -9.78
C LEU A 93 -10.15 -10.42 -10.71
N LEU A 94 -9.34 -9.55 -11.32
CA LEU A 94 -8.17 -9.94 -12.09
C LEU A 94 -6.94 -10.01 -11.21
N ARG A 95 -6.80 -9.01 -10.32
CA ARG A 95 -5.67 -8.88 -9.43
C ARG A 95 -6.06 -8.04 -8.21
N PRO A 96 -5.80 -8.52 -6.98
CA PRO A 96 -6.03 -7.71 -5.78
C PRO A 96 -5.06 -6.52 -5.70
N SER A 97 -5.49 -5.46 -5.03
CA SER A 97 -4.60 -4.36 -4.67
C SER A 97 -3.70 -4.79 -3.51
N LEU A 98 -2.38 -4.57 -3.64
CA LEU A 98 -1.46 -4.73 -2.52
C LEU A 98 -1.42 -3.45 -1.72
N VAL A 99 -1.74 -3.53 -0.44
CA VAL A 99 -1.98 -2.35 0.40
C VAL A 99 -1.24 -2.42 1.74
N GLY A 100 -0.95 -1.25 2.28
CA GLY A 100 -0.55 -1.05 3.66
C GLY A 100 -1.75 -0.56 4.48
N VAL A 101 -2.03 -1.22 5.60
CA VAL A 101 -3.16 -0.93 6.49
C VAL A 101 -2.71 -0.23 7.75
N SER A 102 -3.57 0.64 8.28
CA SER A 102 -3.33 1.31 9.55
C SER A 102 -3.43 0.33 10.71
N LYS A 103 -2.49 0.45 11.65
CA LYS A 103 -2.53 -0.19 12.96
C LYS A 103 -2.40 0.89 14.03
N LYS A 104 -3.25 0.84 15.05
CA LYS A 104 -3.03 1.66 16.25
C LYS A 104 -1.78 1.16 16.98
N LYS A 105 -0.96 2.07 17.49
CA LYS A 105 0.04 1.71 18.50
C LYS A 105 -0.70 1.14 19.69
N ILE A 106 -0.59 -0.15 19.87
CA ILE A 106 -0.90 -0.77 21.17
C ILE A 106 0.35 -0.50 21.99
N ASP A 107 0.21 0.30 23.05
CA ASP A 107 1.27 0.48 24.02
C ASP A 107 1.74 -0.89 24.47
N LYS A 108 3.00 -1.19 24.14
CA LYS A 108 3.65 -2.49 24.44
C LYS A 108 3.75 -2.80 25.95
N GLU A 109 3.25 -1.90 26.80
CA GLU A 109 3.21 -2.11 28.24
C GLU A 109 2.12 -3.10 28.68
N LEU A 110 1.00 -3.21 27.95
CA LEU A 110 -0.09 -4.09 28.32
C LEU A 110 0.08 -5.57 27.94
N GLU A 111 1.00 -5.90 27.04
CA GLU A 111 1.29 -7.30 26.68
C GLU A 111 2.29 -7.98 27.63
N LYS A 112 3.09 -7.21 28.39
CA LYS A 112 4.00 -7.80 29.37
C LYS A 112 3.28 -8.34 30.61
N ASP A 113 2.17 -7.73 31.01
CA ASP A 113 1.44 -8.13 32.19
C ASP A 113 0.57 -9.40 32.00
N LYS A 114 0.19 -9.70 30.75
CA LYS A 114 -0.58 -10.91 30.42
C LYS A 114 0.28 -12.18 30.34
N LYS A 115 1.56 -12.06 29.98
CA LYS A 115 2.47 -13.22 29.91
C LYS A 115 3.04 -13.66 31.26
N THR A 116 2.90 -12.82 32.30
CA THR A 116 3.44 -13.14 33.62
C THR A 116 2.43 -13.88 34.48
N GLN A 117 1.16 -13.91 34.11
CA GLN A 117 0.11 -14.59 34.88
C GLN A 117 -0.19 -16.04 34.46
N GLU A 118 0.37 -16.49 33.34
CA GLU A 118 0.10 -17.83 32.79
C GLU A 118 1.15 -18.89 33.14
N ASN A 119 2.15 -18.55 33.94
CA ASN A 119 3.21 -19.47 34.38
C ASN A 119 3.31 -19.55 35.93
N GLN A 120 2.22 -19.88 36.59
CA GLN A 120 2.32 -20.47 37.93
C GLN A 120 2.03 -21.97 37.83
N PRO A 121 3.02 -22.85 38.14
CA PRO A 121 2.74 -24.26 38.25
C PRO A 121 1.94 -24.47 39.55
N GLU A 122 0.76 -25.07 39.42
CA GLU A 122 0.05 -25.65 40.53
C GLU A 122 0.92 -26.75 41.13
N ASN A 123 1.49 -26.50 42.30
CA ASN A 123 2.02 -27.54 43.14
C ASN A 123 0.86 -28.22 43.83
N GLU A 124 0.49 -29.39 43.38
CA GLU A 124 -0.27 -30.33 44.17
C GLU A 124 0.62 -30.85 45.30
N GLU A 125 0.27 -30.50 46.51
CA GLU A 125 0.60 -31.30 47.70
C GLU A 125 -0.50 -32.31 47.94
N ASN A 126 -0.07 -33.54 48.02
CA ASN A 126 -0.48 -34.42 48.98
C ASN A 126 -0.11 -35.64 49.34
#